data_6933075dba613c8b5be30ed9ad1b4891
#
_entry.id   6933075dba613c8b5be30ed9ad1b4891
#
_cell.length_a   1.000
_cell.length_b   1.000
_cell.length_c   1.000
_cell.angle_alpha   90.00
_cell.angle_beta   90.00
_cell.angle_gamma   90.00
#
_symmetry.space_group_name_H-M   'P 1'
#
loop_
_entity.id
_entity.type
_entity.pdbx_description
1 polymer ?
#
loop_
_entity_poly.entity_id
_entity_poly.type
_entity_poly.pdbx_seq_one_letter_code
_entity_poly.pdbx_strand_id
1 'polypeptide(L)'
;MSVKSDYKEELERINAQFETNLGRFKIELYAKECPETVWNFVNLAEGRQETGKEGPYYDGLVFHRVIEGFMIQGGCPDGIGTGGPGYQFGDEFESGLKHDSEGILSMANAGPGTNGSQFFITLGPTPHLNRNHTVFGKVVEGMDVIRKIGTVETGRDDRPAEDIVIQKVTILRD
;
A
#
# COMPACT_ATOMS: atom_id res chain seq x y z
N MET A 1 -0.28 18.12 -6.16
CA MET A 1 -1.14 17.37 -7.06
C MET A 1 -0.74 15.91 -7.04
N SER A 2 -1.67 15.07 -6.82
CA SER A 2 -1.40 13.65 -6.62
C SER A 2 -1.81 12.80 -7.82
N VAL A 3 -3.06 12.85 -8.24
CA VAL A 3 -3.61 11.93 -9.22
C VAL A 3 -4.02 12.68 -10.48
N LYS A 4 -3.60 12.17 -11.63
CA LYS A 4 -4.01 12.73 -12.92
C LYS A 4 -5.43 12.26 -13.23
N SER A 5 -6.33 13.20 -13.45
CA SER A 5 -7.74 12.90 -13.66
C SER A 5 -8.00 12.10 -14.94
N ASP A 6 -7.15 12.24 -15.93
CA ASP A 6 -7.28 11.52 -17.20
C ASP A 6 -6.99 10.01 -17.09
N TYR A 7 -6.48 9.56 -15.93
CA TYR A 7 -6.29 8.14 -15.67
C TYR A 7 -7.39 7.55 -14.79
N LYS A 8 -8.33 8.37 -14.36
CA LYS A 8 -9.43 7.88 -13.55
C LYS A 8 -10.46 7.18 -14.44
N GLU A 9 -10.76 5.97 -14.11
CA GLU A 9 -11.74 5.16 -14.81
C GLU A 9 -12.86 4.79 -13.85
N GLU A 10 -14.09 4.71 -14.36
CA GLU A 10 -15.22 4.28 -13.55
C GLU A 10 -15.29 2.76 -13.56
N LEU A 11 -14.59 2.14 -12.63
CA LEU A 11 -14.58 0.70 -12.50
C LEU A 11 -15.27 0.29 -11.21
N GLU A 12 -16.16 -0.68 -11.30
CA GLU A 12 -16.82 -1.24 -10.12
C GLU A 12 -15.86 -2.08 -9.31
N ARG A 13 -14.97 -2.79 -10.00
CA ARG A 13 -13.97 -3.62 -9.34
C ARG A 13 -12.59 -3.37 -9.92
N ILE A 14 -11.67 -3.14 -9.02
CA ILE A 14 -10.27 -3.01 -9.37
C ILE A 14 -9.46 -3.70 -8.27
N ASN A 15 -8.50 -4.52 -8.68
CA ASN A 15 -7.67 -5.28 -7.76
C ASN A 15 -6.19 -5.05 -8.06
N ALA A 16 -5.37 -5.15 -7.03
CA ALA A 16 -3.92 -5.13 -7.17
C ALA A 16 -3.38 -6.51 -6.81
N GLN A 17 -2.65 -7.13 -7.71
CA GLN A 17 -1.98 -8.40 -7.45
C GLN A 17 -0.51 -8.13 -7.21
N PHE A 18 -0.04 -8.52 -6.04
CA PHE A 18 1.37 -8.40 -5.66
C PHE A 18 2.07 -9.73 -5.85
N GLU A 19 3.24 -9.68 -6.47
CA GLU A 19 4.15 -10.82 -6.57
C GLU A 19 5.39 -10.49 -5.75
N THR A 20 5.68 -11.31 -4.76
CA THR A 20 6.85 -11.12 -3.89
C THR A 20 7.70 -12.38 -3.89
N ASN A 21 8.91 -12.27 -3.35
CA ASN A 21 9.77 -13.44 -3.19
C ASN A 21 9.27 -14.46 -2.16
N LEU A 22 8.20 -14.14 -1.42
CA LEU A 22 7.54 -15.07 -0.49
C LEU A 22 6.19 -15.57 -0.98
N GLY A 23 5.71 -15.09 -2.13
CA GLY A 23 4.45 -15.52 -2.71
C GLY A 23 3.63 -14.37 -3.24
N ARG A 24 2.39 -14.68 -3.65
CA ARG A 24 1.47 -13.71 -4.25
C ARG A 24 0.26 -13.47 -3.36
N PHE A 25 -0.26 -12.25 -3.41
CA PHE A 25 -1.54 -11.92 -2.79
C PHE A 25 -2.27 -10.89 -3.62
N LYS A 26 -3.57 -10.78 -3.40
CA LYS A 26 -4.42 -9.85 -4.16
C LYS A 26 -5.23 -9.01 -3.20
N ILE A 27 -5.36 -7.72 -3.53
CA ILE A 27 -6.07 -6.74 -2.72
C ILE A 27 -7.15 -6.09 -3.57
N GLU A 28 -8.37 -6.03 -3.06
CA GLU A 28 -9.43 -5.23 -3.65
C GLU A 28 -9.22 -3.77 -3.27
N LEU A 29 -9.28 -2.87 -4.24
CA LEU A 29 -9.10 -1.44 -4.02
C LEU A 29 -10.45 -0.73 -4.03
N TYR A 30 -10.66 0.15 -3.06
CA TYR A 30 -11.94 0.84 -2.85
C TYR A 30 -11.99 2.16 -3.63
N ALA A 31 -12.08 2.07 -4.96
CA ALA A 31 -12.00 3.22 -5.85
C ALA A 31 -13.18 4.20 -5.68
N LYS A 32 -14.35 3.72 -5.29
CA LYS A 32 -15.51 4.59 -5.06
C LYS A 32 -15.37 5.38 -3.77
N GLU A 33 -14.91 4.71 -2.71
CA GLU A 33 -14.77 5.29 -1.38
C GLU A 33 -13.56 6.21 -1.27
N CYS A 34 -12.46 5.85 -1.96
CA CYS A 34 -11.19 6.58 -1.88
C CYS A 34 -10.60 6.82 -3.27
N PRO A 35 -11.29 7.61 -4.11
CA PRO A 35 -10.87 7.76 -5.51
C PRO A 35 -9.46 8.31 -5.68
N GLU A 36 -9.09 9.33 -4.93
CA GLU A 36 -7.76 9.92 -5.07
C GLU A 36 -6.67 8.96 -4.62
N THR A 37 -6.85 8.32 -3.48
CA THR A 37 -5.87 7.39 -2.93
C THR A 37 -5.70 6.17 -3.83
N VAL A 38 -6.80 5.58 -4.30
CA VAL A 38 -6.74 4.41 -5.17
C VAL A 38 -6.07 4.73 -6.50
N TRP A 39 -6.47 5.84 -7.14
CA TRP A 39 -5.89 6.18 -8.43
C TRP A 39 -4.44 6.62 -8.33
N ASN A 40 -4.02 7.22 -7.20
CA ASN A 40 -2.61 7.45 -6.93
C ASN A 40 -1.84 6.13 -6.91
N PHE A 41 -2.34 5.15 -6.15
CA PHE A 41 -1.72 3.83 -6.07
C PHE A 41 -1.66 3.15 -7.45
N VAL A 42 -2.77 3.14 -8.17
CA VAL A 42 -2.86 2.53 -9.50
C VAL A 42 -1.87 3.19 -10.47
N ASN A 43 -1.85 4.51 -10.49
CA ASN A 43 -0.97 5.23 -11.41
C ASN A 43 0.51 5.03 -11.06
N LEU A 44 0.85 4.94 -9.79
CA LEU A 44 2.21 4.58 -9.38
C LEU A 44 2.55 3.16 -9.82
N ALA A 45 1.65 2.21 -9.56
CA ALA A 45 1.87 0.81 -9.92
C ALA A 45 2.07 0.60 -11.41
N GLU A 46 1.39 1.40 -12.23
CA GLU A 46 1.48 1.31 -13.69
C GLU A 46 2.51 2.26 -14.32
N GLY A 47 3.22 3.03 -13.49
CA GLY A 47 4.27 3.90 -13.98
C GLY A 47 3.79 5.17 -14.66
N ARG A 48 2.61 5.67 -14.30
CA ARG A 48 2.00 6.84 -14.93
C ARG A 48 2.18 8.15 -14.17
N GLN A 49 2.76 8.11 -12.97
CA GLN A 49 3.03 9.32 -12.18
C GLN A 49 4.45 9.82 -12.42
N GLU A 50 4.62 11.13 -12.37
CA GLU A 50 5.94 11.75 -12.48
C GLU A 50 6.62 11.70 -11.11
N THR A 51 7.62 10.83 -10.97
CA THR A 51 8.27 10.58 -9.69
C THR A 51 9.80 10.62 -9.77
N GLY A 52 10.35 10.79 -10.98
CA GLY A 52 11.77 10.63 -11.20
C GLY A 52 12.21 9.19 -11.41
N LYS A 53 11.31 8.23 -11.18
CA LYS A 53 11.55 6.82 -11.44
C LYS A 53 10.82 6.41 -12.71
N GLU A 54 11.50 5.74 -13.61
CA GLU A 54 10.90 5.23 -14.84
C GLU A 54 10.19 3.90 -14.59
N GLY A 55 9.04 3.70 -15.25
CA GLY A 55 8.28 2.46 -15.19
C GLY A 55 7.50 2.28 -13.89
N PRO A 56 6.97 1.06 -13.65
CA PRO A 56 6.18 0.76 -12.48
C PRO A 56 6.92 1.08 -11.17
N TYR A 57 6.30 1.91 -10.36
CA TYR A 57 6.96 2.51 -9.19
C TYR A 57 7.29 1.49 -8.10
N TYR A 58 6.36 0.57 -7.85
CA TYR A 58 6.53 -0.39 -6.75
C TYR A 58 7.41 -1.58 -7.08
N ASP A 59 7.69 -1.82 -8.35
CA ASP A 59 8.53 -2.95 -8.76
C ASP A 59 9.93 -2.79 -8.19
N GLY A 60 10.40 -3.81 -7.48
CA GLY A 60 11.71 -3.81 -6.85
C GLY A 60 11.78 -3.19 -5.46
N LEU A 61 10.69 -2.59 -4.97
CA LEU A 61 10.66 -2.02 -3.63
C LEU A 61 10.47 -3.13 -2.59
N VAL A 62 10.81 -2.84 -1.34
CA VAL A 62 10.76 -3.83 -0.27
C VAL A 62 9.71 -3.47 0.78
N PHE A 63 9.29 -4.47 1.55
CA PHE A 63 8.59 -4.25 2.82
C PHE A 63 9.68 -3.96 3.87
N HIS A 64 9.93 -2.69 4.10
CA HIS A 64 11.05 -2.26 4.93
C HIS A 64 10.76 -2.28 6.43
N ARG A 65 9.50 -2.44 6.81
CA ARG A 65 9.09 -2.44 8.22
C ARG A 65 8.02 -3.50 8.44
N VAL A 66 8.30 -4.43 9.34
CA VAL A 66 7.36 -5.51 9.68
C VAL A 66 7.29 -5.61 11.20
N ILE A 67 6.09 -5.49 11.75
CA ILE A 67 5.85 -5.66 13.19
C ILE A 67 4.81 -6.76 13.35
N GLU A 68 5.24 -7.89 13.89
CA GLU A 68 4.39 -9.05 14.08
C GLU A 68 3.13 -8.69 14.86
N GLY A 69 1.98 -9.17 14.39
CA GLY A 69 0.68 -8.88 15.01
C GLY A 69 0.12 -7.49 14.74
N PHE A 70 0.89 -6.62 14.07
CA PHE A 70 0.48 -5.25 13.80
C PHE A 70 0.31 -4.99 12.30
N MET A 71 1.42 -4.89 11.55
CA MET A 71 1.32 -4.57 10.12
C MET A 71 2.64 -4.87 9.39
N ILE A 72 2.55 -4.88 8.05
CA ILE A 72 3.71 -4.87 7.16
C ILE A 72 3.65 -3.59 6.32
N GLN A 73 4.76 -2.90 6.18
CA GLN A 73 4.80 -1.59 5.50
C GLN A 73 5.83 -1.59 4.39
N GLY A 74 5.45 -1.04 3.24
CA GLY A 74 6.33 -0.93 2.09
C GLY A 74 6.02 0.28 1.22
N GLY A 75 6.61 0.33 0.04
CA GLY A 75 6.35 1.40 -0.93
C GLY A 75 7.26 2.60 -0.82
N CYS A 76 8.31 2.52 0.01
CA CYS A 76 9.32 3.59 0.09
C CYS A 76 10.39 3.38 -0.97
N PRO A 77 10.64 4.36 -1.86
CA PRO A 77 11.63 4.18 -2.93
C PRO A 77 13.06 3.99 -2.42
N ASP A 78 13.37 4.53 -1.23
CA ASP A 78 14.69 4.40 -0.63
C ASP A 78 14.79 3.19 0.31
N GLY A 79 13.66 2.53 0.60
CA GLY A 79 13.63 1.34 1.45
C GLY A 79 13.92 1.59 2.93
N ILE A 80 13.87 2.82 3.38
CA ILE A 80 14.20 3.20 4.77
C ILE A 80 13.08 3.94 5.49
N GLY A 81 11.96 4.19 4.80
CA GLY A 81 10.77 4.79 5.41
C GLY A 81 10.67 6.31 5.28
N THR A 82 11.67 6.97 4.73
CA THR A 82 11.67 8.44 4.60
C THR A 82 11.39 8.94 3.19
N GLY A 83 11.42 8.06 2.19
CA GLY A 83 11.22 8.44 0.81
C GLY A 83 9.77 8.44 0.37
N GLY A 84 9.51 9.08 -0.76
CA GLY A 84 8.19 9.15 -1.36
C GLY A 84 8.26 9.51 -2.83
N PRO A 85 7.11 9.75 -3.46
CA PRO A 85 7.04 9.95 -4.92
C PRO A 85 7.34 11.39 -5.37
N GLY A 86 7.67 12.28 -4.45
CA GLY A 86 7.96 13.68 -4.77
C GLY A 86 6.77 14.61 -4.60
N TYR A 87 5.67 14.11 -4.05
CA TYR A 87 4.45 14.89 -3.76
C TYR A 87 3.73 14.30 -2.57
N GLN A 88 2.76 15.04 -2.04
CA GLN A 88 1.88 14.58 -0.97
C GLN A 88 0.43 14.90 -1.34
N PHE A 89 -0.51 14.15 -0.77
CA PHE A 89 -1.94 14.42 -0.97
C PHE A 89 -2.73 14.12 0.29
N GLY A 90 -3.97 14.59 0.31
CA GLY A 90 -4.83 14.57 1.49
C GLY A 90 -5.44 13.22 1.80
N ASP A 91 -6.00 13.13 3.00
CA ASP A 91 -6.67 11.92 3.50
C ASP A 91 -8.11 11.83 2.98
N GLU A 92 -8.61 10.60 2.91
CA GLU A 92 -10.00 10.33 2.51
C GLU A 92 -10.67 9.50 3.59
N PHE A 93 -11.35 10.15 4.53
CA PHE A 93 -11.99 9.49 5.68
C PHE A 93 -13.53 9.47 5.59
N GLU A 94 -14.11 10.06 4.57
CA GLU A 94 -15.55 10.30 4.48
C GLU A 94 -16.37 9.01 4.39
N SER A 95 -15.80 7.95 3.81
CA SER A 95 -16.48 6.66 3.70
C SER A 95 -16.66 5.94 5.04
N GLY A 96 -15.90 6.33 6.07
CA GLY A 96 -15.94 5.66 7.36
C GLY A 96 -15.25 4.31 7.41
N LEU A 97 -14.44 3.98 6.43
CA LEU A 97 -13.68 2.72 6.42
C LEU A 97 -12.74 2.64 7.62
N LYS A 98 -12.59 1.44 8.18
CA LYS A 98 -11.91 1.23 9.45
C LYS A 98 -10.84 0.14 9.36
N HIS A 99 -9.88 0.21 10.28
CA HIS A 99 -8.84 -0.81 10.47
C HIS A 99 -9.38 -1.86 11.46
N ASP A 100 -10.38 -2.63 11.06
CA ASP A 100 -11.13 -3.51 11.97
C ASP A 100 -10.76 -4.99 11.90
N SER A 101 -9.82 -5.35 11.05
CA SER A 101 -9.41 -6.74 10.87
C SER A 101 -8.02 -6.84 10.25
N GLU A 102 -7.51 -8.07 10.13
CA GLU A 102 -6.29 -8.28 9.34
C GLU A 102 -6.56 -8.06 7.85
N GLY A 103 -5.51 -7.73 7.10
CA GLY A 103 -5.60 -7.59 5.64
C GLY A 103 -6.14 -6.27 5.15
N ILE A 104 -6.18 -5.26 5.98
CA ILE A 104 -6.61 -3.91 5.58
C ILE A 104 -5.43 -3.16 4.98
N LEU A 105 -5.62 -2.63 3.77
CA LEU A 105 -4.62 -1.81 3.09
C LEU A 105 -4.89 -0.34 3.40
N SER A 106 -3.88 0.34 3.91
CA SER A 106 -4.00 1.71 4.38
C SER A 106 -2.74 2.51 4.05
N MET A 107 -2.85 3.83 3.96
CA MET A 107 -1.72 4.69 3.64
C MET A 107 -0.88 5.01 4.87
N ALA A 108 0.42 4.78 4.77
CA ALA A 108 1.37 5.31 5.74
C ALA A 108 1.50 6.82 5.54
N ASN A 109 1.72 7.55 6.61
CA ASN A 109 1.90 9.00 6.55
C ASN A 109 2.74 9.50 7.72
N ALA A 110 3.11 10.77 7.66
CA ALA A 110 3.85 11.48 8.72
C ALA A 110 2.99 12.55 9.38
N GLY A 111 1.67 12.38 9.34
CA GLY A 111 0.69 13.32 9.87
C GLY A 111 -0.40 13.61 8.84
N PRO A 112 -1.38 14.47 9.16
CA PRO A 112 -2.47 14.77 8.24
C PRO A 112 -1.98 15.29 6.89
N GLY A 113 -2.57 14.76 5.80
CA GLY A 113 -2.31 15.24 4.45
C GLY A 113 -0.92 14.96 3.91
N THR A 114 -0.22 13.96 4.44
CA THR A 114 1.14 13.64 3.99
C THR A 114 1.25 12.31 3.27
N ASN A 115 0.19 11.87 2.62
CA ASN A 115 0.19 10.62 1.85
C ASN A 115 1.08 10.74 0.61
N GLY A 116 1.78 9.67 0.30
CA GLY A 116 2.64 9.61 -0.87
C GLY A 116 2.58 8.23 -1.52
N SER A 117 3.62 7.42 -1.35
CA SER A 117 3.66 6.09 -1.95
C SER A 117 3.67 4.96 -0.92
N GLN A 118 4.01 5.22 0.32
CA GLN A 118 4.11 4.18 1.34
C GLN A 118 2.73 3.74 1.82
N PHE A 119 2.59 2.45 2.03
CA PHE A 119 1.35 1.82 2.49
C PHE A 119 1.68 0.75 3.51
N PHE A 120 0.65 0.30 4.23
CA PHE A 120 0.79 -0.85 5.11
C PHE A 120 -0.42 -1.76 4.98
N ILE A 121 -0.23 -3.03 5.34
CA ILE A 121 -1.28 -4.04 5.38
C ILE A 121 -1.33 -4.56 6.81
N THR A 122 -2.50 -4.53 7.41
CA THR A 122 -2.66 -4.92 8.82
C THR A 122 -2.59 -6.42 9.01
N LEU A 123 -2.09 -6.82 10.18
CA LEU A 123 -2.03 -8.22 10.61
C LEU A 123 -3.08 -8.53 11.68
N GLY A 124 -3.90 -7.56 12.02
CA GLY A 124 -4.99 -7.66 12.98
C GLY A 124 -5.71 -6.33 13.07
N PRO A 125 -6.73 -6.21 13.95
CA PRO A 125 -7.41 -4.94 14.14
C PRO A 125 -6.46 -3.87 14.71
N THR A 126 -6.51 -2.68 14.13
CA THR A 126 -5.70 -1.54 14.58
C THR A 126 -6.58 -0.29 14.68
N PRO A 127 -7.61 -0.32 15.58
CA PRO A 127 -8.60 0.75 15.63
C PRO A 127 -8.02 2.13 15.99
N HIS A 128 -6.87 2.17 16.65
CA HIS A 128 -6.20 3.43 16.97
C HIS A 128 -5.73 4.19 15.73
N LEU A 129 -5.69 3.54 14.56
CA LEU A 129 -5.30 4.17 13.31
C LEU A 129 -6.48 4.77 12.54
N ASN A 130 -7.71 4.50 12.97
CA ASN A 130 -8.91 5.02 12.31
C ASN A 130 -8.88 6.55 12.30
N ARG A 131 -9.19 7.14 11.11
CA ARG A 131 -9.19 8.57 10.86
C ARG A 131 -7.81 9.25 11.03
N ASN A 132 -6.75 8.46 11.06
CA ASN A 132 -5.37 8.95 10.99
C ASN A 132 -4.69 8.46 9.72
N HIS A 133 -5.17 7.34 9.18
CA HIS A 133 -4.65 6.74 7.95
C HIS A 133 -5.81 6.39 7.05
N THR A 134 -5.65 6.60 5.74
CA THR A 134 -6.69 6.33 4.76
C THR A 134 -6.73 4.85 4.41
N VAL A 135 -7.81 4.16 4.79
CA VAL A 135 -8.08 2.78 4.37
C VAL A 135 -8.56 2.81 2.92
N PHE A 136 -7.90 2.07 2.04
CA PHE A 136 -8.30 2.08 0.62
C PHE A 136 -8.34 0.71 -0.03
N GLY A 137 -8.22 -0.37 0.72
CA GLY A 137 -8.35 -1.71 0.17
C GLY A 137 -8.37 -2.80 1.24
N LYS A 138 -8.60 -4.03 0.77
CA LYS A 138 -8.61 -5.21 1.63
C LYS A 138 -8.11 -6.42 0.85
N VAL A 139 -7.31 -7.25 1.51
CA VAL A 139 -6.80 -8.49 0.94
C VAL A 139 -7.97 -9.45 0.67
N VAL A 140 -8.04 -9.97 -0.56
CA VAL A 140 -9.07 -10.93 -0.97
C VAL A 140 -8.50 -12.32 -1.28
N GLU A 141 -7.20 -12.41 -1.56
CA GLU A 141 -6.51 -13.68 -1.79
C GLU A 141 -5.09 -13.60 -1.25
N GLY A 142 -4.58 -14.68 -0.72
CA GLY A 142 -3.18 -14.78 -0.31
C GLY A 142 -2.88 -14.21 1.07
N MET A 143 -3.87 -14.14 1.96
CA MET A 143 -3.63 -13.66 3.32
C MET A 143 -2.56 -14.50 4.04
N ASP A 144 -2.46 -15.79 3.70
CA ASP A 144 -1.42 -16.67 4.24
C ASP A 144 -0.01 -16.18 3.90
N VAL A 145 0.19 -15.59 2.72
CA VAL A 145 1.48 -14.99 2.34
C VAL A 145 1.77 -13.77 3.21
N ILE A 146 0.78 -12.94 3.44
CA ILE A 146 0.92 -11.74 4.27
C ILE A 146 1.23 -12.12 5.72
N ARG A 147 0.57 -13.15 6.25
CA ARG A 147 0.88 -13.67 7.58
C ARG A 147 2.31 -14.20 7.65
N LYS A 148 2.77 -14.87 6.60
CA LYS A 148 4.13 -15.35 6.50
C LYS A 148 5.14 -14.21 6.54
N ILE A 149 4.87 -13.15 5.77
CA ILE A 149 5.70 -11.94 5.80
C ILE A 149 5.72 -11.34 7.21
N GLY A 150 4.56 -11.33 7.87
CA GLY A 150 4.42 -10.78 9.21
C GLY A 150 5.19 -11.51 10.32
N THR A 151 5.70 -12.71 10.04
CA THR A 151 6.42 -13.52 11.02
C THR A 151 7.90 -13.69 10.71
N VAL A 152 8.43 -12.99 9.71
CA VAL A 152 9.86 -13.08 9.38
C VAL A 152 10.71 -12.47 10.49
N GLU A 153 11.94 -12.94 10.58
CA GLU A 153 12.89 -12.35 11.51
C GLU A 153 13.17 -10.90 11.12
N THR A 154 13.14 -10.01 12.12
CA THR A 154 13.43 -8.60 11.91
C THR A 154 14.61 -8.19 12.80
N GLY A 155 15.28 -7.14 12.37
CA GLY A 155 16.36 -6.54 13.11
C GLY A 155 16.03 -5.11 13.52
N ARG A 156 17.03 -4.27 13.43
CA ARG A 156 16.91 -2.85 13.78
C ARG A 156 15.81 -2.16 12.99
N ASP A 157 15.04 -1.30 13.64
CA ASP A 157 13.94 -0.53 13.05
C ASP A 157 12.85 -1.42 12.43
N ASP A 158 12.68 -2.65 12.96
CA ASP A 158 11.69 -3.60 12.47
C ASP A 158 11.88 -3.99 11.00
N ARG A 159 13.11 -3.88 10.52
CA ARG A 159 13.45 -4.25 9.16
C ARG A 159 13.65 -5.75 9.06
N PRO A 160 13.03 -6.43 8.06
CA PRO A 160 13.28 -7.86 7.84
C PRO A 160 14.77 -8.15 7.65
N ALA A 161 15.24 -9.23 8.29
CA ALA A 161 16.64 -9.64 8.19
C ALA A 161 17.03 -9.99 6.76
N GLU A 162 16.09 -10.55 5.99
CA GLU A 162 16.24 -10.77 4.56
C GLU A 162 15.20 -9.94 3.83
N ASP A 163 15.58 -9.27 2.76
CA ASP A 163 14.67 -8.40 2.04
C ASP A 163 13.47 -9.15 1.49
N ILE A 164 12.29 -8.57 1.72
CA ILE A 164 11.04 -9.04 1.14
C ILE A 164 10.73 -8.08 0.00
N VAL A 165 10.93 -8.56 -1.22
CA VAL A 165 10.89 -7.72 -2.42
C VAL A 165 9.54 -7.83 -3.11
N ILE A 166 8.95 -6.68 -3.44
CA ILE A 166 7.81 -6.59 -4.32
C ILE A 166 8.36 -6.71 -5.74
N GLN A 167 8.20 -7.88 -6.33
CA GLN A 167 8.72 -8.14 -7.68
C GLN A 167 7.87 -7.43 -8.73
N LYS A 168 6.56 -7.40 -8.52
CA LYS A 168 5.64 -6.78 -9.44
C LYS A 168 4.29 -6.50 -8.77
N VAL A 169 3.65 -5.40 -9.16
CA VAL A 169 2.25 -5.11 -8.84
C VAL A 169 1.50 -5.00 -10.16
N THR A 170 0.48 -5.84 -10.33
CA THR A 170 -0.36 -5.85 -11.53
C THR A 170 -1.76 -5.37 -11.16
N ILE A 171 -2.27 -4.39 -11.89
CA ILE A 171 -3.63 -3.89 -11.66
C ILE A 171 -4.59 -4.69 -12.55
N LEU A 172 -5.58 -5.30 -11.91
CA LEU A 172 -6.58 -6.12 -12.59
C LEU A 172 -7.90 -5.36 -12.64
N ARG A 173 -8.41 -5.18 -13.84
CA ARG A 173 -9.66 -4.48 -14.09
C ARG A 173 -10.71 -5.46 -14.59
N ASP A 174 -11.90 -5.42 -13.99
CA ASP A 174 -13.03 -6.26 -14.41
C ASP A 174 -13.99 -5.49 -15.29
#